data_8dc18836ce4d965b72cb31693d96eeae
#
_entry.id   8dc18836ce4d965b72cb31693d96eeae
#
_cell.length_a   1.000
_cell.length_b   1.000
_cell.length_c   1.000
_cell.angle_alpha   90.00
_cell.angle_beta   90.00
_cell.angle_gamma   90.00
#
_symmetry.space_group_name_H-M   'P 1'
#
loop_
_entity.id
_entity.type
_entity.pdbx_description
1 polymer ?
#
loop_
_entity_poly.entity_id
_entity_poly.type
_entity_poly.pdbx_seq_one_letter_code
_entity_poly.pdbx_strand_id
1 'polypeptide(L)'
;MRFRSKLAIKCAKATSALIKKMNRGSGVTLPGYVARLIDPGILKEMAGQVREKTIVTMGTNGKTTTNAILCRALESEGKKVIINRTGANMLNGIISAFVLSTDRKGRLDADYACIEVDEIASVGVLPRLTPDCALLTNISRDQLDRFGEVDITYNKLMAAVTSVPETTLIINCDDILSYSMAENSGNPYVTYGISEQLFDDISRSEIRESIFCRKCGKKLEYDFFHYGQLGIYHCPNCGWERPRPDYTAENIRLHDEVYSFDMDGIHVDSTARTPYNIYNTLSAYTALKTMGAGYAGFKQMIETFDYGNDRESIFQINGARVQLHLAKNPIGFQQKVSLMLKDTKPKDIIIQINDTYQDGEDISWLWDVDFQYLADSSARRIITAGTRRHDMGLRLKYEDITCDSTTDLRASVLDCVENGTKNLYVIVNYSGLYRTNHMLTELEKGHKPGGSQEGGVES
;
A
#
# COMPACT_ATOMS: atom_id res chain seq x y z
N MET A 1 32.45 10.51 -10.16
CA MET A 1 32.14 10.25 -8.74
C MET A 1 33.23 10.79 -7.84
N ARG A 2 32.89 11.59 -6.83
CA ARG A 2 33.82 12.25 -5.90
C ARG A 2 34.50 11.22 -4.99
N PHE A 3 35.69 11.53 -4.49
CA PHE A 3 36.40 10.64 -3.55
C PHE A 3 35.57 10.34 -2.30
N ARG A 4 34.89 11.38 -1.76
CA ARG A 4 34.03 11.30 -0.60
C ARG A 4 32.84 10.33 -0.80
N SER A 5 32.23 10.34 -1.97
CA SER A 5 31.15 9.42 -2.34
C SER A 5 31.62 7.96 -2.45
N LYS A 6 32.83 7.75 -2.99
CA LYS A 6 33.44 6.40 -3.02
C LYS A 6 33.67 5.84 -1.62
N LEU A 7 34.15 6.69 -0.70
CA LEU A 7 34.34 6.32 0.71
C LEU A 7 32.98 5.99 1.37
N ALA A 8 31.98 6.85 1.16
CA ALA A 8 30.63 6.66 1.69
C ALA A 8 30.02 5.32 1.27
N ILE A 9 30.13 4.97 -0.02
CA ILE A 9 29.64 3.68 -0.55
C ILE A 9 30.38 2.50 0.08
N LYS A 10 31.72 2.57 0.18
CA LYS A 10 32.52 1.49 0.80
C LYS A 10 32.12 1.26 2.26
N CYS A 11 32.01 2.34 3.06
CA CYS A 11 31.61 2.24 4.44
C CYS A 11 30.18 1.70 4.59
N ALA A 12 29.24 2.16 3.76
CA ALA A 12 27.86 1.66 3.76
C ALA A 12 27.80 0.15 3.45
N LYS A 13 28.53 -0.32 2.45
CA LYS A 13 28.63 -1.75 2.10
C LYS A 13 29.27 -2.58 3.22
N ALA A 14 30.32 -2.08 3.84
CA ALA A 14 30.94 -2.73 5.00
C ALA A 14 29.96 -2.83 6.18
N THR A 15 29.22 -1.75 6.46
CA THR A 15 28.16 -1.73 7.49
C THR A 15 27.10 -2.79 7.19
N SER A 16 26.60 -2.86 5.95
CA SER A 16 25.60 -3.86 5.54
C SER A 16 26.13 -5.30 5.73
N ALA A 17 27.37 -5.55 5.32
CA ALA A 17 28.01 -6.87 5.48
C ALA A 17 28.17 -7.26 6.97
N LEU A 18 28.56 -6.31 7.81
CA LEU A 18 28.70 -6.54 9.26
C LEU A 18 27.38 -6.89 9.91
N ILE A 19 26.29 -6.14 9.60
CA ILE A 19 24.94 -6.39 10.16
C ILE A 19 24.47 -7.80 9.78
N LYS A 20 24.62 -8.18 8.50
CA LYS A 20 24.27 -9.52 8.01
C LYS A 20 25.04 -10.61 8.77
N LYS A 21 26.35 -10.40 9.00
CA LYS A 21 27.19 -11.36 9.77
C LYS A 21 26.76 -11.48 11.24
N MET A 22 26.29 -10.38 11.84
CA MET A 22 25.86 -10.36 13.25
C MET A 22 24.41 -10.86 13.45
N ASN A 23 23.70 -11.18 12.38
CA ASN A 23 22.28 -11.60 12.41
C ASN A 23 21.38 -10.63 13.20
N ARG A 24 21.69 -9.33 13.20
CA ARG A 24 20.98 -8.27 13.94
C ARG A 24 20.15 -7.41 12.99
N GLY A 25 18.86 -7.75 12.81
CA GLY A 25 17.87 -6.97 12.06
C GLY A 25 18.11 -6.96 10.52
N SER A 26 17.23 -6.29 9.79
CA SER A 26 17.27 -6.21 8.33
C SER A 26 18.43 -5.38 7.78
N GLY A 27 19.03 -4.51 8.57
CA GLY A 27 20.15 -3.66 8.16
C GLY A 27 19.83 -2.67 7.04
N VAL A 28 18.55 -2.34 6.84
CA VAL A 28 18.07 -1.61 5.67
C VAL A 28 18.40 -0.11 5.72
N THR A 29 18.38 0.51 6.90
CA THR A 29 18.53 1.98 7.03
C THR A 29 19.92 2.42 7.46
N LEU A 30 20.62 1.63 8.25
CA LEU A 30 21.91 2.01 8.82
C LEU A 30 23.02 2.23 7.76
N PRO A 31 23.12 1.42 6.69
CA PRO A 31 24.10 1.70 5.62
C PRO A 31 23.92 3.08 4.98
N GLY A 32 22.66 3.48 4.72
CA GLY A 32 22.35 4.80 4.16
C GLY A 32 22.62 5.93 5.14
N TYR A 33 22.37 5.73 6.43
CA TYR A 33 22.74 6.69 7.47
C TYR A 33 24.25 6.94 7.49
N VAL A 34 25.07 5.87 7.48
CA VAL A 34 26.55 5.97 7.41
C VAL A 34 27.00 6.68 6.13
N ALA A 35 26.42 6.32 4.99
CA ALA A 35 26.73 6.97 3.71
C ALA A 35 26.44 8.48 3.76
N ARG A 36 25.30 8.87 4.30
CA ARG A 36 24.88 10.27 4.43
C ARG A 36 25.74 11.08 5.38
N LEU A 37 26.23 10.48 6.48
CA LEU A 37 27.17 11.15 7.39
C LEU A 37 28.50 11.48 6.69
N ILE A 38 28.98 10.57 5.86
CA ILE A 38 30.23 10.75 5.12
C ILE A 38 30.03 11.72 3.96
N ASP A 39 28.94 11.54 3.19
CA ASP A 39 28.59 12.40 2.05
C ASP A 39 27.09 12.78 2.05
N PRO A 40 26.72 13.97 2.57
CA PRO A 40 25.31 14.41 2.56
C PRO A 40 24.70 14.56 1.16
N GLY A 41 25.51 14.70 0.12
CA GLY A 41 25.08 14.80 -1.29
C GLY A 41 25.00 13.48 -2.02
N ILE A 42 25.24 12.34 -1.36
CA ILE A 42 25.35 11.03 -1.99
C ILE A 42 24.13 10.63 -2.79
N LEU A 43 22.91 10.93 -2.31
CA LEU A 43 21.68 10.56 -3.00
C LEU A 43 21.59 11.24 -4.37
N LYS A 44 21.86 12.54 -4.44
CA LYS A 44 21.84 13.30 -5.69
C LYS A 44 22.87 12.76 -6.70
N GLU A 45 24.05 12.40 -6.21
CA GLU A 45 25.12 11.84 -7.08
C GLU A 45 24.75 10.44 -7.58
N MET A 46 24.08 9.63 -6.77
CA MET A 46 23.63 8.29 -7.18
C MET A 46 22.44 8.37 -8.14
N ALA A 47 21.45 9.21 -7.84
CA ALA A 47 20.29 9.41 -8.71
C ALA A 47 20.71 9.86 -10.12
N GLY A 48 21.70 10.75 -10.23
CA GLY A 48 22.24 11.18 -11.52
C GLY A 48 22.96 10.11 -12.33
N GLN A 49 23.10 8.87 -11.82
CA GLN A 49 23.64 7.72 -12.56
C GLN A 49 22.56 6.80 -13.12
N VAL A 50 21.29 7.01 -12.79
CA VAL A 50 20.15 6.29 -13.39
C VAL A 50 20.10 6.67 -14.88
N ARG A 51 20.02 5.68 -15.76
CA ARG A 51 20.20 5.92 -17.21
C ARG A 51 18.98 6.52 -17.87
N GLU A 52 17.78 6.09 -17.49
CA GLU A 52 16.54 6.52 -18.13
C GLU A 52 15.75 7.45 -17.21
N LYS A 53 14.98 6.92 -16.25
CA LYS A 53 14.08 7.74 -15.43
C LYS A 53 14.08 7.32 -13.95
N THR A 54 13.86 8.32 -13.09
CA THR A 54 13.59 8.11 -11.67
C THR A 54 12.14 8.52 -11.38
N ILE A 55 11.37 7.62 -10.77
CA ILE A 55 10.01 7.87 -10.30
C ILE A 55 9.92 7.64 -8.80
N VAL A 56 9.19 8.51 -8.12
CA VAL A 56 8.80 8.32 -6.73
C VAL A 56 7.30 7.99 -6.64
N THR A 57 6.94 7.09 -5.75
CA THR A 57 5.55 6.75 -5.42
C THR A 57 5.25 7.20 -4.00
N MET A 58 4.28 8.07 -3.85
CA MET A 58 3.83 8.69 -2.59
C MET A 58 2.33 8.51 -2.40
N GLY A 59 1.82 8.87 -1.23
CA GLY A 59 0.40 8.84 -0.89
C GLY A 59 0.09 7.82 0.21
N THR A 60 -1.08 7.87 0.81
CA THR A 60 -1.39 7.13 2.03
C THR A 60 -1.53 5.63 1.78
N ASN A 61 -2.33 5.23 0.81
CA ASN A 61 -2.61 3.83 0.50
C ASN A 61 -2.17 3.47 -0.93
N GLY A 62 -1.77 2.20 -1.14
CA GLY A 62 -1.43 1.69 -2.47
C GLY A 62 0.04 1.84 -2.91
N LYS A 63 0.87 2.64 -2.23
CA LYS A 63 2.28 2.90 -2.59
C LYS A 63 3.07 1.65 -2.95
N THR A 64 3.13 0.69 -2.03
CA THR A 64 3.96 -0.52 -2.16
C THR A 64 3.49 -1.39 -3.33
N THR A 65 2.17 -1.58 -3.46
CA THR A 65 1.60 -2.39 -4.54
C THR A 65 1.82 -1.72 -5.90
N THR A 66 1.54 -0.43 -6.03
CA THR A 66 1.79 0.33 -7.26
C THR A 66 3.26 0.27 -7.66
N ASN A 67 4.16 0.50 -6.68
CA ASN A 67 5.60 0.45 -6.94
C ASN A 67 6.06 -0.95 -7.36
N ALA A 68 5.49 -2.01 -6.77
CA ALA A 68 5.78 -3.39 -7.14
C ALA A 68 5.30 -3.73 -8.56
N ILE A 69 4.09 -3.29 -8.94
CA ILE A 69 3.57 -3.45 -10.32
C ILE A 69 4.50 -2.74 -11.31
N LEU A 70 4.84 -1.49 -11.03
CA LEU A 70 5.71 -0.68 -11.89
C LEU A 70 7.10 -1.32 -12.07
N CYS A 71 7.71 -1.76 -10.98
CA CYS A 71 9.01 -2.45 -11.03
C CYS A 71 8.92 -3.74 -11.82
N ARG A 72 7.89 -4.56 -11.57
CA ARG A 72 7.72 -5.84 -12.27
C ARG A 72 7.50 -5.65 -13.77
N ALA A 73 6.75 -4.62 -14.16
CA ALA A 73 6.54 -4.26 -15.56
C ALA A 73 7.86 -3.89 -16.24
N LEU A 74 8.67 -3.03 -15.63
CA LEU A 74 9.98 -2.65 -16.18
C LEU A 74 10.95 -3.83 -16.23
N GLU A 75 10.98 -4.67 -15.19
CA GLU A 75 11.81 -5.89 -15.16
C GLU A 75 11.39 -6.89 -16.25
N SER A 76 10.09 -7.02 -16.55
CA SER A 76 9.60 -7.88 -17.64
C SER A 76 10.04 -7.42 -19.03
N GLU A 77 10.30 -6.12 -19.20
CA GLU A 77 10.91 -5.53 -20.41
C GLU A 77 12.46 -5.60 -20.40
N GLY A 78 13.05 -6.37 -19.46
CA GLY A 78 14.50 -6.55 -19.34
C GLY A 78 15.26 -5.35 -18.75
N LYS A 79 14.55 -4.40 -18.12
CA LYS A 79 15.18 -3.22 -17.51
C LYS A 79 15.71 -3.52 -16.11
N LYS A 80 16.83 -2.89 -15.77
CA LYS A 80 17.41 -2.93 -14.42
C LYS A 80 16.81 -1.84 -13.56
N VAL A 81 16.11 -2.22 -12.48
CA VAL A 81 15.36 -1.31 -11.64
C VAL A 81 15.93 -1.26 -10.22
N ILE A 82 16.13 -0.06 -9.70
CA ILE A 82 16.40 0.14 -8.26
C ILE A 82 15.09 0.35 -7.55
N ILE A 83 14.91 -0.37 -6.45
CA ILE A 83 13.76 -0.21 -5.56
C ILE A 83 14.22 -0.24 -4.10
N ASN A 84 13.51 0.47 -3.24
CA ASN A 84 13.68 0.37 -1.79
C ASN A 84 12.73 -0.71 -1.24
N ARG A 85 13.10 -1.99 -1.42
CA ARG A 85 12.33 -3.13 -0.89
C ARG A 85 12.22 -3.02 0.64
N THR A 86 11.20 -3.69 1.22
CA THR A 86 11.02 -3.82 2.68
C THR A 86 10.57 -2.56 3.43
N GLY A 87 9.81 -1.64 2.78
CA GLY A 87 9.22 -0.48 3.46
C GLY A 87 10.23 0.56 3.97
N ALA A 88 11.47 0.53 3.46
CA ALA A 88 12.50 1.52 3.80
C ALA A 88 12.30 2.82 3.01
N ASN A 89 11.14 3.47 3.22
CA ASN A 89 10.65 4.63 2.47
C ASN A 89 11.08 6.00 3.06
N MET A 90 11.96 5.97 4.07
CA MET A 90 12.59 7.15 4.66
C MET A 90 13.96 7.42 4.02
N LEU A 91 14.45 8.65 4.11
CA LEU A 91 15.69 9.12 3.46
C LEU A 91 16.87 8.14 3.58
N ASN A 92 17.15 7.62 4.78
CA ASN A 92 18.28 6.71 4.97
C ASN A 92 18.09 5.36 4.30
N GLY A 93 16.84 4.85 4.27
CA GLY A 93 16.48 3.61 3.56
C GLY A 93 16.66 3.75 2.05
N ILE A 94 16.21 4.89 1.51
CA ILE A 94 16.37 5.22 0.08
C ILE A 94 17.84 5.32 -0.30
N ILE A 95 18.66 6.04 0.49
CA ILE A 95 20.11 6.10 0.28
C ILE A 95 20.73 4.69 0.31
N SER A 96 20.30 3.83 1.25
CA SER A 96 20.77 2.44 1.31
C SER A 96 20.46 1.70 0.00
N ALA A 97 19.24 1.84 -0.54
CA ALA A 97 18.85 1.19 -1.79
C ALA A 97 19.80 1.56 -2.93
N PHE A 98 20.11 2.84 -3.09
CA PHE A 98 21.03 3.30 -4.12
C PHE A 98 22.48 2.82 -3.89
N VAL A 99 23.04 3.04 -2.70
CA VAL A 99 24.47 2.71 -2.44
C VAL A 99 24.73 1.21 -2.46
N LEU A 100 23.78 0.39 -2.03
CA LEU A 100 23.92 -1.08 -2.04
C LEU A 100 23.75 -1.66 -3.45
N SER A 101 23.08 -0.97 -4.38
CA SER A 101 22.92 -1.36 -5.78
C SER A 101 24.14 -1.01 -6.65
N THR A 102 25.16 -0.32 -6.12
CA THR A 102 26.37 0.00 -6.87
C THR A 102 27.29 -1.22 -7.04
N ASP A 103 28.11 -1.26 -8.11
CA ASP A 103 29.18 -2.22 -8.31
C ASP A 103 30.35 -2.02 -7.31
N ARG A 104 31.41 -2.80 -7.43
CA ARG A 104 32.62 -2.66 -6.57
C ARG A 104 33.38 -1.35 -6.80
N LYS A 105 33.18 -0.72 -7.96
CA LYS A 105 33.79 0.58 -8.32
C LYS A 105 32.89 1.75 -7.90
N GLY A 106 31.72 1.47 -7.31
CA GLY A 106 30.72 2.45 -6.87
C GLY A 106 29.84 2.97 -8.00
N ARG A 107 29.81 2.33 -9.18
CA ARG A 107 28.95 2.73 -10.30
C ARG A 107 27.60 2.05 -10.18
N LEU A 108 26.56 2.78 -10.49
CA LEU A 108 25.20 2.28 -10.53
C LEU A 108 24.93 1.69 -11.92
N ASP A 109 24.42 0.46 -11.97
CA ASP A 109 24.00 -0.17 -13.21
C ASP A 109 22.48 -0.37 -13.17
N ALA A 110 21.76 0.71 -13.45
CA ALA A 110 20.30 0.73 -13.43
C ALA A 110 19.74 1.62 -14.53
N ASP A 111 18.65 1.17 -15.14
CA ASP A 111 17.91 1.91 -16.16
C ASP A 111 16.89 2.84 -15.48
N TYR A 112 16.16 2.32 -14.49
CA TYR A 112 15.15 3.04 -13.74
C TYR A 112 15.40 2.98 -12.23
N ALA A 113 14.86 3.98 -11.53
CA ALA A 113 14.71 3.94 -10.08
C ALA A 113 13.24 4.15 -9.72
N CYS A 114 12.59 3.16 -9.11
CA CYS A 114 11.22 3.20 -8.65
C CYS A 114 11.22 3.23 -7.11
N ILE A 115 11.02 4.39 -6.55
CA ILE A 115 11.26 4.65 -5.12
C ILE A 115 9.94 4.96 -4.40
N GLU A 116 9.59 4.12 -3.43
CA GLU A 116 8.52 4.42 -2.49
C GLU A 116 9.03 5.46 -1.47
N VAL A 117 8.27 6.55 -1.29
CA VAL A 117 8.62 7.64 -0.36
C VAL A 117 7.47 7.87 0.61
N ASP A 118 7.81 7.91 1.89
CA ASP A 118 6.89 8.30 2.96
C ASP A 118 6.53 9.79 2.84
N GLU A 119 5.29 10.14 3.16
CA GLU A 119 4.74 11.48 2.98
C GLU A 119 5.56 12.55 3.74
N ILE A 120 5.95 12.25 4.99
CA ILE A 120 6.77 13.18 5.78
C ILE A 120 8.20 13.24 5.24
N ALA A 121 8.74 12.11 4.80
CA ALA A 121 10.09 12.03 4.27
C ALA A 121 10.24 12.75 2.93
N SER A 122 9.13 12.93 2.18
CA SER A 122 9.12 13.53 0.84
C SER A 122 9.81 14.90 0.79
N VAL A 123 9.58 15.75 1.80
CA VAL A 123 10.22 17.09 1.92
C VAL A 123 11.75 16.99 1.92
N GLY A 124 12.29 15.94 2.53
CA GLY A 124 13.74 15.73 2.58
C GLY A 124 14.29 14.95 1.40
N VAL A 125 13.49 14.12 0.75
CA VAL A 125 13.89 13.21 -0.33
C VAL A 125 13.82 13.88 -1.68
N LEU A 126 12.70 14.49 -2.06
CA LEU A 126 12.48 15.03 -3.41
C LEU A 126 13.56 16.02 -3.86
N PRO A 127 13.94 17.03 -3.06
CA PRO A 127 14.97 18.00 -3.46
C PRO A 127 16.36 17.37 -3.68
N ARG A 128 16.60 16.19 -3.07
CA ARG A 128 17.87 15.48 -3.17
C ARG A 128 17.86 14.43 -4.28
N LEU A 129 16.70 13.88 -4.57
CA LEU A 129 16.51 12.86 -5.61
C LEU A 129 16.23 13.49 -6.97
N THR A 130 15.49 14.60 -7.01
CA THR A 130 15.03 15.30 -8.22
C THR A 130 14.44 14.31 -9.24
N PRO A 131 13.31 13.63 -8.91
CA PRO A 131 12.76 12.58 -9.76
C PRO A 131 12.17 13.17 -11.05
N ASP A 132 12.15 12.41 -12.13
CA ASP A 132 11.48 12.77 -13.38
C ASP A 132 9.96 12.77 -13.21
N CYS A 133 9.44 11.81 -12.45
CA CYS A 133 8.01 11.68 -12.16
C CYS A 133 7.76 11.47 -10.65
N ALA A 134 6.62 11.97 -10.18
CA ALA A 134 6.12 11.73 -8.83
C ALA A 134 4.66 11.25 -8.92
N LEU A 135 4.42 9.99 -8.59
CA LEU A 135 3.12 9.37 -8.57
C LEU A 135 2.49 9.54 -7.18
N LEU A 136 1.28 10.08 -7.15
CA LEU A 136 0.49 10.26 -5.95
C LEU A 136 -0.76 9.39 -6.01
N THR A 137 -0.85 8.41 -5.11
CA THR A 137 -1.96 7.45 -5.13
C THR A 137 -3.24 8.03 -4.55
N ASN A 138 -3.18 8.57 -3.34
CA ASN A 138 -4.25 9.26 -2.63
C ASN A 138 -3.69 9.91 -1.37
N ILE A 139 -4.43 10.88 -0.81
CA ILE A 139 -4.11 11.53 0.46
C ILE A 139 -5.29 11.31 1.41
N SER A 140 -5.06 10.56 2.47
CA SER A 140 -6.06 10.29 3.49
C SER A 140 -5.42 10.23 4.86
N ARG A 141 -6.25 10.18 5.91
CA ARG A 141 -5.78 10.03 7.28
C ARG A 141 -5.05 8.69 7.45
N ASP A 142 -3.87 8.74 8.05
CA ASP A 142 -3.10 7.60 8.54
C ASP A 142 -2.65 7.94 9.97
N GLN A 143 -1.99 7.14 10.69
CA GLN A 143 -1.47 7.30 12.07
C GLN A 143 -1.41 8.77 12.56
N LEU A 144 -2.46 9.22 13.28
CA LEU A 144 -2.62 10.63 13.71
C LEU A 144 -1.47 11.13 14.60
N ASP A 145 -0.95 10.26 15.45
CA ASP A 145 0.20 10.52 16.33
C ASP A 145 1.50 10.81 15.56
N ARG A 146 1.62 10.28 14.35
CA ARG A 146 2.80 10.41 13.50
C ARG A 146 2.64 11.48 12.42
N PHE A 147 1.50 11.52 11.77
CA PHE A 147 1.25 12.38 10.59
C PHE A 147 0.42 13.62 10.93
N GLY A 148 -0.33 13.60 12.05
CA GLY A 148 -1.31 14.62 12.38
C GLY A 148 -2.52 14.60 11.44
N GLU A 149 -3.23 15.71 11.39
CA GLU A 149 -4.38 15.89 10.50
C GLU A 149 -3.98 15.81 9.02
N VAL A 150 -4.93 15.44 8.17
CA VAL A 150 -4.71 15.27 6.71
C VAL A 150 -4.13 16.50 6.02
N ASP A 151 -4.50 17.70 6.49
CA ASP A 151 -3.95 18.95 5.95
C ASP A 151 -2.45 19.12 6.22
N ILE A 152 -1.92 18.57 7.31
CA ILE A 152 -0.47 18.58 7.59
C ILE A 152 0.25 17.72 6.55
N THR A 153 -0.28 16.54 6.27
CA THR A 153 0.25 15.64 5.23
C THR A 153 0.18 16.29 3.85
N TYR A 154 -0.97 16.88 3.51
CA TYR A 154 -1.16 17.63 2.26
C TYR A 154 -0.11 18.75 2.11
N ASN A 155 0.07 19.59 3.13
CA ASN A 155 1.01 20.70 3.09
C ASN A 155 2.47 20.24 2.96
N LYS A 156 2.86 19.12 3.58
CA LYS A 156 4.20 18.54 3.41
C LYS A 156 4.41 18.01 2.00
N LEU A 157 3.46 17.27 1.46
CA LEU A 157 3.52 16.79 0.09
C LEU A 157 3.57 17.95 -0.90
N MET A 158 2.75 18.99 -0.71
CA MET A 158 2.78 20.22 -1.51
C MET A 158 4.16 20.88 -1.47
N ALA A 159 4.75 21.06 -0.29
CA ALA A 159 6.09 21.63 -0.14
C ALA A 159 7.15 20.74 -0.83
N ALA A 160 6.99 19.42 -0.81
CA ALA A 160 7.90 18.52 -1.47
C ALA A 160 7.83 18.63 -2.99
N VAL A 161 6.64 18.59 -3.59
CA VAL A 161 6.48 18.64 -5.06
C VAL A 161 6.86 20.03 -5.63
N THR A 162 6.51 21.11 -4.94
CA THR A 162 6.90 22.47 -5.36
C THR A 162 8.41 22.71 -5.30
N SER A 163 9.15 21.93 -4.50
CA SER A 163 10.62 22.00 -4.46
C SER A 163 11.30 21.41 -5.71
N VAL A 164 10.55 20.72 -6.57
CA VAL A 164 11.03 20.07 -7.79
C VAL A 164 10.09 20.39 -8.96
N PRO A 165 10.02 21.64 -9.42
CA PRO A 165 8.99 22.12 -10.35
C PRO A 165 9.00 21.43 -11.72
N GLU A 166 10.12 20.85 -12.13
CA GLU A 166 10.26 20.14 -13.41
C GLU A 166 9.73 18.68 -13.34
N THR A 167 9.45 18.18 -12.13
CA THR A 167 8.93 16.82 -11.94
C THR A 167 7.50 16.73 -12.42
N THR A 168 7.19 15.78 -13.32
CA THR A 168 5.81 15.51 -13.75
C THR A 168 5.05 14.73 -12.68
N LEU A 169 3.93 15.29 -12.22
CA LEU A 169 3.06 14.63 -11.26
C LEU A 169 2.12 13.64 -11.98
N ILE A 170 1.94 12.45 -11.41
CA ILE A 170 0.97 11.46 -11.87
C ILE A 170 -0.08 11.34 -10.77
N ILE A 171 -1.30 11.82 -11.05
CA ILE A 171 -2.29 12.19 -10.04
C ILE A 171 -3.55 11.37 -10.19
N ASN A 172 -4.00 10.78 -9.07
CA ASN A 172 -5.36 10.26 -8.97
C ASN A 172 -6.35 11.44 -8.90
N CYS A 173 -7.08 11.70 -9.98
CA CYS A 173 -8.04 12.81 -10.00
C CYS A 173 -9.36 12.50 -9.32
N ASP A 174 -9.61 11.25 -8.93
CA ASP A 174 -10.75 10.85 -8.11
C ASP A 174 -10.53 11.23 -6.64
N ASP A 175 -9.28 11.52 -6.26
CA ASP A 175 -8.91 12.05 -4.94
C ASP A 175 -8.82 13.57 -4.97
N ILE A 176 -9.74 14.23 -4.29
CA ILE A 176 -9.87 15.69 -4.22
C ILE A 176 -8.56 16.36 -3.81
N LEU A 177 -7.87 15.79 -2.81
CA LEU A 177 -6.65 16.39 -2.27
C LEU A 177 -5.50 16.25 -3.27
N SER A 178 -5.33 15.08 -3.89
CA SER A 178 -4.31 14.86 -4.91
C SER A 178 -4.53 15.77 -6.12
N TYR A 179 -5.78 15.89 -6.61
CA TYR A 179 -6.07 16.75 -7.74
C TYR A 179 -5.89 18.24 -7.41
N SER A 180 -6.37 18.68 -6.24
CA SER A 180 -6.11 20.05 -5.78
C SER A 180 -4.60 20.38 -5.68
N MET A 181 -3.78 19.40 -5.30
CA MET A 181 -2.32 19.58 -5.25
C MET A 181 -1.76 19.79 -6.66
N ALA A 182 -2.18 19.00 -7.64
CA ALA A 182 -1.72 19.15 -9.03
C ALA A 182 -2.01 20.55 -9.57
N GLU A 183 -3.25 21.04 -9.39
CA GLU A 183 -3.64 22.36 -9.85
C GLU A 183 -2.85 23.52 -9.20
N ASN A 184 -2.43 23.34 -7.93
CA ASN A 184 -1.83 24.42 -7.14
C ASN A 184 -0.30 24.34 -7.02
N SER A 185 0.34 23.24 -7.43
CA SER A 185 1.79 23.05 -7.30
C SER A 185 2.64 23.78 -8.35
N GLY A 186 2.05 24.03 -9.52
CA GLY A 186 2.76 24.56 -10.68
C GLY A 186 3.59 23.53 -11.46
N ASN A 187 3.62 22.27 -11.03
CA ASN A 187 4.27 21.19 -11.74
C ASN A 187 3.44 20.75 -12.98
N PRO A 188 4.06 20.25 -14.05
CA PRO A 188 3.34 19.52 -15.08
C PRO A 188 2.69 18.28 -14.46
N TYR A 189 1.48 17.91 -14.92
CA TYR A 189 0.82 16.72 -14.39
C TYR A 189 0.03 15.95 -15.44
N VAL A 190 -0.20 14.67 -15.17
CA VAL A 190 -1.04 13.73 -15.90
C VAL A 190 -1.98 13.08 -14.88
N THR A 191 -3.24 12.90 -15.28
CA THR A 191 -4.29 12.41 -14.41
C THR A 191 -4.70 10.97 -14.75
N TYR A 192 -5.08 10.22 -13.72
CA TYR A 192 -5.77 8.93 -13.88
C TYR A 192 -6.95 8.84 -12.93
N GLY A 193 -7.93 8.02 -13.29
CA GLY A 193 -9.13 7.81 -12.47
C GLY A 193 -10.08 6.80 -13.11
N ILE A 194 -11.14 6.43 -12.40
CA ILE A 194 -12.17 5.51 -12.86
C ILE A 194 -13.45 6.31 -13.13
N SER A 195 -14.01 6.17 -14.34
CA SER A 195 -15.14 6.99 -14.77
C SER A 195 -16.48 6.25 -14.73
N GLU A 196 -16.50 5.02 -14.26
CA GLU A 196 -17.74 4.25 -14.08
C GLU A 196 -17.94 3.86 -12.61
N GLN A 197 -19.19 3.67 -12.22
CA GLN A 197 -19.54 3.26 -10.87
C GLN A 197 -19.07 1.82 -10.61
N LEU A 198 -18.25 1.64 -9.56
CA LEU A 198 -17.73 0.31 -9.19
C LEU A 198 -18.70 -0.50 -8.33
N PHE A 199 -19.67 0.16 -7.68
CA PHE A 199 -20.56 -0.45 -6.70
C PHE A 199 -21.93 0.21 -6.73
N ASP A 200 -22.98 -0.59 -6.67
CA ASP A 200 -24.35 -0.09 -6.72
C ASP A 200 -24.77 0.66 -5.43
N ASP A 201 -24.15 0.42 -4.28
CA ASP A 201 -24.58 1.01 -3.01
C ASP A 201 -23.50 1.04 -1.90
N ILE A 202 -22.35 1.68 -2.14
CA ILE A 202 -21.36 1.92 -1.06
C ILE A 202 -21.34 3.39 -0.62
N SER A 203 -22.40 4.12 -0.90
CA SER A 203 -22.55 5.52 -0.51
C SER A 203 -22.70 5.74 1.01
N ARG A 204 -22.68 4.69 1.83
CA ARG A 204 -23.01 4.75 3.25
C ARG A 204 -21.86 5.06 4.18
N SER A 205 -20.62 5.02 3.74
CA SER A 205 -19.51 5.46 4.59
C SER A 205 -19.51 6.97 4.73
N GLU A 206 -19.78 7.46 5.95
CA GLU A 206 -19.78 8.89 6.26
C GLU A 206 -18.37 9.48 6.35
N ILE A 207 -17.33 8.65 6.35
CA ILE A 207 -15.93 9.06 6.58
C ILE A 207 -15.27 9.46 5.27
N ARG A 208 -15.18 10.77 5.10
CA ARG A 208 -14.54 11.39 3.93
C ARG A 208 -13.59 12.47 4.41
N GLU A 209 -12.33 12.35 4.04
CA GLU A 209 -11.27 13.25 4.48
C GLU A 209 -11.42 14.67 3.89
N SER A 210 -12.15 14.81 2.80
CA SER A 210 -12.37 16.11 2.19
C SER A 210 -13.74 16.14 1.52
N ILE A 211 -14.69 16.81 2.17
CA ILE A 211 -16.05 17.00 1.66
C ILE A 211 -16.31 18.44 1.20
N PHE A 212 -15.31 19.31 1.35
CA PHE A 212 -15.44 20.72 1.01
C PHE A 212 -14.55 21.09 -0.17
N CYS A 213 -15.10 21.91 -1.06
CA CYS A 213 -14.40 22.45 -2.21
C CYS A 213 -13.14 23.21 -1.78
N ARG A 214 -11.99 22.82 -2.32
CA ARG A 214 -10.70 23.46 -2.03
C ARG A 214 -10.58 24.87 -2.60
N LYS A 215 -11.49 25.29 -3.49
CA LYS A 215 -11.51 26.66 -4.08
C LYS A 215 -12.43 27.61 -3.32
N CYS A 216 -13.61 27.18 -2.88
CA CYS A 216 -14.60 28.08 -2.29
C CYS A 216 -15.14 27.64 -0.93
N GLY A 217 -14.72 26.50 -0.39
CA GLY A 217 -15.16 25.99 0.92
C GLY A 217 -16.60 25.45 0.97
N LYS A 218 -17.35 25.43 -0.15
CA LYS A 218 -18.69 24.85 -0.17
C LYS A 218 -18.62 23.34 -0.16
N LYS A 219 -19.60 22.67 0.46
CA LYS A 219 -19.71 21.22 0.43
C LYS A 219 -19.82 20.71 -1.00
N LEU A 220 -19.03 19.69 -1.34
CA LEU A 220 -19.04 19.03 -2.64
C LEU A 220 -20.23 18.07 -2.75
N GLU A 221 -20.71 17.88 -3.97
CA GLU A 221 -21.63 16.84 -4.35
C GLU A 221 -20.91 15.78 -5.16
N TYR A 222 -21.38 14.55 -5.07
CA TYR A 222 -20.79 13.40 -5.77
C TYR A 222 -21.83 12.71 -6.61
N ASP A 223 -21.50 12.42 -7.86
CA ASP A 223 -22.31 11.57 -8.70
C ASP A 223 -22.28 10.13 -8.18
N PHE A 224 -21.09 9.65 -7.83
CA PHE A 224 -20.87 8.38 -7.12
C PHE A 224 -19.49 8.30 -6.48
N PHE A 225 -19.37 7.38 -5.53
CA PHE A 225 -18.12 7.06 -4.83
C PHE A 225 -17.61 5.70 -5.23
N HIS A 226 -16.28 5.54 -5.19
CA HIS A 226 -15.65 4.25 -5.35
C HIS A 226 -15.30 3.62 -4.00
N TYR A 227 -14.52 4.33 -3.19
CA TYR A 227 -14.25 4.01 -1.79
C TYR A 227 -13.63 5.23 -1.09
N GLY A 228 -13.88 5.37 0.21
CA GLY A 228 -13.44 6.55 0.96
C GLY A 228 -13.94 7.82 0.27
N GLN A 229 -13.01 8.72 -0.04
CA GLN A 229 -13.30 9.98 -0.73
C GLN A 229 -13.12 9.92 -2.24
N LEU A 230 -12.70 8.78 -2.78
CA LEU A 230 -12.48 8.65 -4.23
C LEU A 230 -13.80 8.56 -4.97
N GLY A 231 -13.95 9.33 -6.03
CA GLY A 231 -15.16 9.31 -6.83
C GLY A 231 -15.26 10.45 -7.82
N ILE A 232 -16.44 10.62 -8.40
CA ILE A 232 -16.75 11.75 -9.28
C ILE A 232 -17.46 12.81 -8.47
N TYR A 233 -16.82 13.96 -8.31
CA TYR A 233 -17.28 15.08 -7.49
C TYR A 233 -17.38 16.37 -8.28
N HIS A 234 -18.28 17.25 -7.84
CA HIS A 234 -18.38 18.61 -8.33
C HIS A 234 -18.79 19.58 -7.22
N CYS A 235 -18.47 20.84 -7.40
CA CYS A 235 -18.87 21.92 -6.50
C CYS A 235 -20.09 22.63 -7.06
N PRO A 236 -21.26 22.59 -6.39
CA PRO A 236 -22.47 23.25 -6.87
C PRO A 236 -22.38 24.78 -6.83
N ASN A 237 -21.35 25.35 -6.17
CA ASN A 237 -21.21 26.80 -6.01
C ASN A 237 -20.24 27.43 -7.01
N CYS A 238 -19.07 26.84 -7.24
CA CYS A 238 -18.04 27.46 -8.11
C CYS A 238 -17.73 26.65 -9.37
N GLY A 239 -18.40 25.52 -9.58
CA GLY A 239 -18.22 24.67 -10.75
C GLY A 239 -16.88 23.90 -10.78
N TRP A 240 -16.10 23.91 -9.69
CA TRP A 240 -14.91 23.08 -9.61
C TRP A 240 -15.30 21.61 -9.54
N GLU A 241 -14.75 20.81 -10.42
CA GLU A 241 -15.13 19.41 -10.57
C GLU A 241 -13.93 18.51 -10.84
N ARG A 242 -14.14 17.24 -10.68
CA ARG A 242 -13.20 16.18 -11.08
C ARG A 242 -13.00 16.27 -12.60
N PRO A 243 -11.76 16.39 -13.09
CA PRO A 243 -11.49 16.45 -14.53
C PRO A 243 -11.76 15.10 -15.21
N ARG A 244 -11.94 15.13 -16.53
CA ARG A 244 -11.82 13.90 -17.29
C ARG A 244 -10.36 13.40 -17.17
N PRO A 245 -10.10 12.17 -16.70
CA PRO A 245 -8.73 11.66 -16.57
C PRO A 245 -8.08 11.47 -17.95
N ASP A 246 -6.75 11.64 -18.01
CA ASP A 246 -5.96 11.31 -19.19
C ASP A 246 -5.90 9.80 -19.42
N TYR A 247 -5.90 9.02 -18.34
CA TYR A 247 -5.95 7.55 -18.36
C TYR A 247 -7.06 7.05 -17.46
N THR A 248 -7.88 6.12 -17.97
CA THR A 248 -9.02 5.57 -17.23
C THR A 248 -9.06 4.05 -17.32
N ALA A 249 -9.63 3.40 -16.30
CA ALA A 249 -10.08 2.03 -16.39
C ALA A 249 -11.59 2.03 -16.67
N GLU A 250 -12.01 1.18 -17.60
CA GLU A 250 -13.38 1.09 -18.10
C GLU A 250 -13.82 -0.37 -18.24
N ASN A 251 -15.12 -0.62 -18.44
CA ASN A 251 -15.69 -1.95 -18.60
C ASN A 251 -15.30 -2.90 -17.45
N ILE A 252 -15.33 -2.35 -16.21
CA ILE A 252 -14.90 -3.08 -15.01
C ILE A 252 -15.94 -4.13 -14.64
N ARG A 253 -15.51 -5.39 -14.52
CA ARG A 253 -16.37 -6.52 -14.19
C ARG A 253 -15.72 -7.40 -13.12
N LEU A 254 -16.56 -7.90 -12.21
CA LEU A 254 -16.14 -8.85 -11.18
C LEU A 254 -16.58 -10.26 -11.60
N HIS A 255 -15.64 -11.17 -11.80
CA HIS A 255 -15.84 -12.58 -12.09
C HIS A 255 -15.02 -13.43 -11.13
N ASP A 256 -15.65 -14.43 -10.49
CA ASP A 256 -14.97 -15.39 -9.60
C ASP A 256 -14.03 -14.71 -8.57
N GLU A 257 -14.50 -13.63 -7.94
CA GLU A 257 -13.76 -12.82 -6.95
C GLU A 257 -12.58 -11.99 -7.52
N VAL A 258 -12.38 -11.93 -8.83
CA VAL A 258 -11.33 -11.09 -9.47
C VAL A 258 -11.93 -10.10 -10.46
N TYR A 259 -11.24 -8.99 -10.68
CA TYR A 259 -11.67 -7.94 -11.59
C TYR A 259 -11.02 -8.06 -12.95
N SER A 260 -11.82 -7.94 -14.02
CA SER A 260 -11.36 -7.62 -15.37
C SER A 260 -11.75 -6.19 -15.73
N PHE A 261 -10.97 -5.53 -16.54
CA PHE A 261 -11.20 -4.14 -16.97
C PHE A 261 -10.38 -3.78 -18.21
N ASP A 262 -10.77 -2.69 -18.87
CA ASP A 262 -10.06 -2.15 -20.01
C ASP A 262 -9.26 -0.90 -19.60
N MET A 263 -8.03 -0.76 -20.11
CA MET A 263 -7.20 0.43 -19.97
C MET A 263 -6.61 0.79 -21.34
N ASP A 264 -6.86 2.02 -21.82
CA ASP A 264 -6.31 2.52 -23.09
C ASP A 264 -6.56 1.53 -24.26
N GLY A 265 -7.76 0.92 -24.29
CA GLY A 265 -8.16 -0.08 -25.28
C GLY A 265 -7.56 -1.49 -25.09
N ILE A 266 -6.83 -1.73 -23.99
CA ILE A 266 -6.26 -3.03 -23.64
C ILE A 266 -7.16 -3.70 -22.61
N HIS A 267 -7.74 -4.85 -22.95
CA HIS A 267 -8.48 -5.68 -22.00
C HIS A 267 -7.52 -6.48 -21.10
N VAL A 268 -7.78 -6.48 -19.79
CA VAL A 268 -6.97 -7.12 -18.77
C VAL A 268 -7.84 -8.02 -17.89
N ASP A 269 -7.55 -9.32 -17.85
CA ASP A 269 -8.08 -10.27 -16.88
C ASP A 269 -7.14 -10.30 -15.67
N SER A 270 -7.37 -9.41 -14.71
CA SER A 270 -6.44 -9.26 -13.59
C SER A 270 -6.70 -10.29 -12.48
N THR A 271 -5.73 -10.48 -11.61
CA THR A 271 -5.88 -11.24 -10.36
C THR A 271 -6.32 -10.35 -9.19
N ALA A 272 -6.67 -9.09 -9.46
CA ALA A 272 -7.09 -8.12 -8.45
C ALA A 272 -8.45 -8.52 -7.86
N ARG A 273 -8.52 -8.66 -6.53
CA ARG A 273 -9.75 -9.01 -5.80
C ARG A 273 -10.45 -7.81 -5.18
N THR A 274 -9.83 -6.66 -5.26
CA THR A 274 -10.31 -5.45 -4.59
C THR A 274 -10.20 -4.24 -5.53
N PRO A 275 -11.15 -3.31 -5.45
CA PRO A 275 -11.19 -2.13 -6.33
C PRO A 275 -9.95 -1.25 -6.25
N TYR A 276 -9.34 -1.15 -5.07
CA TYR A 276 -8.13 -0.35 -4.93
C TYR A 276 -6.95 -0.91 -5.75
N ASN A 277 -6.95 -2.21 -6.07
CA ASN A 277 -5.93 -2.80 -6.94
C ASN A 277 -6.13 -2.43 -8.41
N ILE A 278 -7.34 -2.08 -8.84
CA ILE A 278 -7.57 -1.47 -10.16
C ILE A 278 -6.87 -0.11 -10.21
N TYR A 279 -7.05 0.73 -9.18
CA TYR A 279 -6.32 2.01 -9.08
C TYR A 279 -4.80 1.82 -9.05
N ASN A 280 -4.29 0.85 -8.29
CA ASN A 280 -2.85 0.57 -8.24
C ASN A 280 -2.31 0.15 -9.61
N THR A 281 -3.08 -0.66 -10.36
CA THR A 281 -2.71 -1.09 -11.72
C THR A 281 -2.75 0.08 -12.70
N LEU A 282 -3.85 0.84 -12.69
CA LEU A 282 -4.02 2.00 -13.56
C LEU A 282 -2.93 3.06 -13.30
N SER A 283 -2.60 3.32 -12.04
CA SER A 283 -1.55 4.28 -11.68
C SER A 283 -0.16 3.85 -12.17
N ALA A 284 0.17 2.56 -12.06
CA ALA A 284 1.42 2.02 -12.59
C ALA A 284 1.46 2.08 -14.13
N TYR A 285 0.35 1.75 -14.81
CA TYR A 285 0.23 1.89 -16.25
C TYR A 285 0.43 3.34 -16.70
N THR A 286 -0.26 4.29 -16.06
CA THR A 286 -0.11 5.72 -16.31
C THR A 286 1.34 6.18 -16.14
N ALA A 287 2.02 5.66 -15.12
CA ALA A 287 3.43 5.97 -14.87
C ALA A 287 4.34 5.48 -16.01
N LEU A 288 4.16 4.25 -16.49
CA LEU A 288 4.92 3.72 -17.63
C LEU A 288 4.71 4.58 -18.88
N LYS A 289 3.48 4.94 -19.19
CA LYS A 289 3.13 5.81 -20.32
C LYS A 289 3.77 7.20 -20.19
N THR A 290 3.68 7.82 -19.02
CA THR A 290 4.25 9.14 -18.73
C THR A 290 5.77 9.15 -18.83
N MET A 291 6.43 8.08 -18.41
CA MET A 291 7.88 7.92 -18.53
C MET A 291 8.33 7.60 -19.95
N GLY A 292 7.43 7.25 -20.86
CA GLY A 292 7.78 6.72 -22.17
C GLY A 292 8.45 5.34 -22.10
N ALA A 293 8.20 4.59 -21.05
CA ALA A 293 8.76 3.25 -20.85
C ALA A 293 8.03 2.22 -21.74
N GLY A 294 8.71 1.09 -22.02
CA GLY A 294 8.07 -0.06 -22.67
C GLY A 294 6.98 -0.66 -21.80
N TYR A 295 5.88 -1.05 -22.39
CA TYR A 295 4.73 -1.66 -21.70
C TYR A 295 4.07 -2.79 -22.52
N ALA A 296 4.75 -3.31 -23.53
CA ALA A 296 4.23 -4.36 -24.39
C ALA A 296 3.87 -5.64 -23.61
N GLY A 297 4.65 -6.00 -22.60
CA GLY A 297 4.41 -7.13 -21.71
C GLY A 297 3.48 -6.84 -20.53
N PHE A 298 2.96 -5.61 -20.37
CA PHE A 298 2.20 -5.19 -19.20
C PHE A 298 0.93 -6.04 -18.98
N LYS A 299 0.14 -6.29 -20.03
CA LYS A 299 -1.06 -7.14 -19.95
C LYS A 299 -0.71 -8.51 -19.38
N GLN A 300 0.20 -9.24 -20.01
CA GLN A 300 0.59 -10.59 -19.59
C GLN A 300 1.15 -10.60 -18.16
N MET A 301 1.90 -9.57 -17.79
CA MET A 301 2.46 -9.44 -16.44
C MET A 301 1.35 -9.25 -15.40
N ILE A 302 0.36 -8.38 -15.65
CA ILE A 302 -0.69 -8.06 -14.69
C ILE A 302 -1.69 -9.20 -14.52
N GLU A 303 -1.96 -9.99 -15.57
CA GLU A 303 -2.82 -11.18 -15.53
C GLU A 303 -2.26 -12.30 -14.63
N THR A 304 -0.97 -12.23 -14.29
CA THR A 304 -0.30 -13.17 -13.38
C THR A 304 0.28 -12.50 -12.14
N PHE A 305 0.01 -11.20 -11.95
CA PHE A 305 0.58 -10.44 -10.84
C PHE A 305 -0.06 -10.84 -9.50
N ASP A 306 0.77 -11.13 -8.51
CA ASP A 306 0.31 -11.40 -7.15
C ASP A 306 0.16 -10.07 -6.36
N TYR A 307 -1.09 -9.63 -6.18
CA TYR A 307 -1.41 -8.46 -5.37
C TYR A 307 -1.30 -8.70 -3.85
N GLY A 308 -1.11 -9.94 -3.42
CA GLY A 308 -1.07 -10.31 -2.00
C GLY A 308 0.08 -9.63 -1.24
N ASN A 309 1.26 -9.51 -1.85
CA ASN A 309 2.43 -8.75 -1.35
C ASN A 309 2.54 -8.71 0.19
N ASP A 310 2.42 -9.85 0.87
CA ASP A 310 2.39 -10.01 2.33
C ASP A 310 1.26 -9.28 3.09
N ARG A 311 0.33 -8.60 2.40
CA ARG A 311 -0.79 -7.87 3.03
C ARG A 311 -2.12 -8.61 3.03
N GLU A 312 -2.24 -9.60 2.15
CA GLU A 312 -3.36 -10.54 2.08
C GLU A 312 -2.81 -11.93 1.81
N SER A 313 -3.14 -12.88 2.64
CA SER A 313 -2.70 -14.27 2.49
C SER A 313 -3.85 -15.21 2.79
N ILE A 314 -3.96 -16.27 2.03
CA ILE A 314 -4.99 -17.31 2.19
C ILE A 314 -4.31 -18.62 2.58
N PHE A 315 -4.79 -19.22 3.64
CA PHE A 315 -4.29 -20.49 4.19
C PHE A 315 -5.41 -21.52 4.21
N GLN A 316 -5.03 -22.80 4.09
CA GLN A 316 -5.94 -23.94 4.26
C GLN A 316 -5.59 -24.66 5.56
N ILE A 317 -6.42 -24.49 6.59
CA ILE A 317 -6.19 -25.06 7.91
C ILE A 317 -7.38 -25.96 8.27
N ASN A 318 -7.17 -27.28 8.40
CA ASN A 318 -8.21 -28.28 8.71
C ASN A 318 -9.45 -28.17 7.81
N GLY A 319 -9.27 -27.85 6.53
CA GLY A 319 -10.35 -27.69 5.56
C GLY A 319 -11.15 -26.39 5.70
N ALA A 320 -10.66 -25.43 6.49
CA ALA A 320 -11.14 -24.07 6.54
C ALA A 320 -10.26 -23.14 5.72
N ARG A 321 -10.87 -22.20 5.01
CA ARG A 321 -10.20 -21.08 4.34
C ARG A 321 -9.97 -19.97 5.37
N VAL A 322 -8.71 -19.72 5.72
CA VAL A 322 -8.30 -18.66 6.64
C VAL A 322 -7.67 -17.54 5.85
N GLN A 323 -8.23 -16.35 5.95
CA GLN A 323 -7.85 -15.17 5.17
C GLN A 323 -7.21 -14.13 6.11
N LEU A 324 -5.91 -13.89 5.96
CA LEU A 324 -5.19 -12.86 6.70
C LEU A 324 -5.22 -11.55 5.92
N HIS A 325 -5.62 -10.47 6.58
CA HIS A 325 -5.70 -9.13 5.99
C HIS A 325 -5.02 -8.09 6.87
N LEU A 326 -4.27 -7.19 6.25
CA LEU A 326 -3.74 -5.99 6.89
C LEU A 326 -4.77 -4.85 6.81
N ALA A 327 -5.06 -4.23 7.95
CA ALA A 327 -5.79 -2.97 8.04
C ALA A 327 -5.16 -2.08 9.14
N LYS A 328 -4.67 -0.90 8.78
CA LYS A 328 -3.92 -0.01 9.68
C LYS A 328 -4.47 1.42 9.77
N ASN A 329 -5.51 1.72 9.04
CA ASN A 329 -6.18 3.02 9.02
C ASN A 329 -7.68 2.87 8.68
N PRO A 330 -8.51 3.90 8.85
CA PRO A 330 -9.96 3.81 8.64
C PRO A 330 -10.34 3.29 7.26
N ILE A 331 -9.77 3.86 6.21
CA ILE A 331 -10.10 3.49 4.81
C ILE A 331 -9.71 2.04 4.53
N GLY A 332 -8.52 1.61 4.95
CA GLY A 332 -8.08 0.23 4.79
C GLY A 332 -8.98 -0.75 5.53
N PHE A 333 -9.44 -0.40 6.74
CA PHE A 333 -10.35 -1.25 7.51
C PHE A 333 -11.76 -1.29 6.90
N GLN A 334 -12.28 -0.14 6.48
CA GLN A 334 -13.59 -0.04 5.82
C GLN A 334 -13.68 -0.94 4.58
N GLN A 335 -12.60 -1.03 3.80
CA GLN A 335 -12.52 -1.94 2.65
C GLN A 335 -12.61 -3.41 3.07
N LYS A 336 -12.04 -3.79 4.23
CA LYS A 336 -12.16 -5.17 4.75
C LYS A 336 -13.57 -5.46 5.25
N VAL A 337 -14.24 -4.48 5.88
CA VAL A 337 -15.66 -4.58 6.22
C VAL A 337 -16.49 -4.78 4.95
N SER A 338 -16.27 -3.99 3.91
CA SER A 338 -16.96 -4.11 2.62
C SER A 338 -16.72 -5.48 1.95
N LEU A 339 -15.48 -6.01 2.03
CA LEU A 339 -15.15 -7.34 1.53
C LEU A 339 -15.94 -8.43 2.27
N MET A 340 -16.03 -8.35 3.60
CA MET A 340 -16.78 -9.30 4.43
C MET A 340 -18.29 -9.25 4.19
N LEU A 341 -18.83 -8.06 3.88
CA LEU A 341 -20.25 -7.90 3.50
C LEU A 341 -20.58 -8.58 2.17
N LYS A 342 -19.69 -8.48 1.18
CA LYS A 342 -19.87 -9.11 -0.14
C LYS A 342 -19.79 -10.64 -0.08
N ASP A 343 -19.04 -11.18 0.88
CA ASP A 343 -18.99 -12.62 1.11
C ASP A 343 -20.22 -13.06 1.91
N THR A 344 -21.19 -13.63 1.23
CA THR A 344 -22.46 -14.10 1.84
C THR A 344 -22.33 -15.40 2.63
N LYS A 345 -21.17 -16.07 2.58
CA LYS A 345 -20.93 -17.32 3.30
C LYS A 345 -20.83 -17.07 4.81
N PRO A 346 -21.33 -17.99 5.65
CA PRO A 346 -21.11 -17.94 7.09
C PRO A 346 -19.61 -17.90 7.41
N LYS A 347 -19.21 -17.01 8.29
CA LYS A 347 -17.80 -16.76 8.62
C LYS A 347 -17.60 -16.44 10.08
N ASP A 348 -16.40 -16.66 10.57
CA ASP A 348 -15.92 -16.11 11.83
C ASP A 348 -14.89 -14.99 11.52
N ILE A 349 -14.77 -14.02 12.43
CA ILE A 349 -13.91 -12.85 12.24
C ILE A 349 -13.04 -12.69 13.49
N ILE A 350 -11.73 -12.59 13.31
CA ILE A 350 -10.80 -12.21 14.37
C ILE A 350 -10.19 -10.85 14.01
N ILE A 351 -10.28 -9.89 14.94
CA ILE A 351 -9.74 -8.54 14.76
C ILE A 351 -8.65 -8.31 15.80
N GLN A 352 -7.40 -8.22 15.36
CA GLN A 352 -6.25 -7.96 16.22
C GLN A 352 -5.78 -6.51 16.08
N ILE A 353 -5.87 -5.72 17.13
CA ILE A 353 -5.40 -4.34 17.19
C ILE A 353 -4.27 -4.22 18.23
N ASN A 354 -3.14 -3.70 17.79
CA ASN A 354 -2.00 -3.35 18.62
C ASN A 354 -1.74 -1.83 18.55
N ASP A 355 -0.99 -1.31 19.51
CA ASP A 355 -0.59 0.09 19.66
C ASP A 355 0.93 0.24 19.78
N THR A 356 1.67 -0.57 19.04
CA THR A 356 3.12 -0.45 19.02
C THR A 356 3.55 0.79 18.22
N TYR A 357 4.78 1.24 18.39
CA TYR A 357 5.35 2.33 17.61
C TYR A 357 5.18 2.17 16.08
N GLN A 358 5.14 0.92 15.59
CA GLN A 358 4.92 0.63 14.17
C GLN A 358 3.48 0.79 13.73
N ASP A 359 2.52 0.63 14.65
CA ASP A 359 1.09 0.71 14.39
C ASP A 359 0.53 2.13 14.55
N GLY A 360 1.27 2.99 15.28
CA GLY A 360 0.77 4.21 15.88
C GLY A 360 0.15 3.95 17.26
N GLU A 361 0.41 4.83 18.20
CA GLU A 361 -0.11 4.73 19.58
C GLU A 361 -1.56 5.19 19.67
N ASP A 362 -1.97 6.09 18.78
CA ASP A 362 -3.34 6.59 18.67
C ASP A 362 -4.22 5.61 17.89
N ILE A 363 -5.18 5.01 18.57
CA ILE A 363 -6.18 4.10 18.02
C ILE A 363 -7.55 4.75 17.81
N SER A 364 -7.67 6.07 17.97
CA SER A 364 -8.94 6.80 17.82
C SER A 364 -9.57 6.61 16.43
N TRP A 365 -8.76 6.30 15.42
CA TRP A 365 -9.20 5.98 14.07
C TRP A 365 -10.18 4.79 13.99
N LEU A 366 -10.24 3.92 15.02
CA LEU A 366 -11.24 2.87 15.09
C LEU A 366 -12.68 3.42 15.13
N TRP A 367 -12.86 4.65 15.64
CA TRP A 367 -14.16 5.31 15.68
C TRP A 367 -14.60 5.85 14.33
N ASP A 368 -13.67 5.92 13.38
CA ASP A 368 -13.92 6.35 12.02
C ASP A 368 -14.30 5.19 11.07
N VAL A 369 -14.42 3.96 11.55
CA VAL A 369 -14.80 2.78 10.75
C VAL A 369 -16.26 2.42 11.02
N ASP A 370 -17.03 2.15 9.97
CA ASP A 370 -18.44 1.76 10.03
C ASP A 370 -18.60 0.29 10.41
N PHE A 371 -18.27 -0.07 11.64
CA PHE A 371 -18.36 -1.46 12.13
C PHE A 371 -19.80 -1.96 12.22
N GLN A 372 -20.80 -1.10 12.27
CA GLN A 372 -22.21 -1.49 12.25
C GLN A 372 -22.56 -2.48 11.14
N TYR A 373 -21.91 -2.36 10.01
CA TYR A 373 -22.12 -3.28 8.88
C TYR A 373 -21.62 -4.71 9.13
N LEU A 374 -20.82 -4.95 10.14
CA LEU A 374 -20.45 -6.32 10.51
C LEU A 374 -21.64 -7.13 11.02
N ALA A 375 -22.67 -6.48 11.56
CA ALA A 375 -23.91 -7.15 11.95
C ALA A 375 -24.58 -7.84 10.75
N ASP A 376 -24.47 -7.25 9.55
CA ASP A 376 -25.07 -7.77 8.31
C ASP A 376 -24.13 -8.69 7.52
N SER A 377 -22.91 -8.97 8.01
CA SER A 377 -21.84 -9.64 7.28
C SER A 377 -21.95 -11.17 7.26
N SER A 378 -23.03 -11.79 7.76
CA SER A 378 -23.14 -13.23 8.00
C SER A 378 -22.07 -13.78 8.97
N ALA A 379 -21.49 -12.92 9.82
CA ALA A 379 -20.58 -13.33 10.86
C ALA A 379 -21.31 -14.13 11.95
N ARG A 380 -20.79 -15.32 12.26
CA ARG A 380 -21.30 -16.17 13.34
C ARG A 380 -20.66 -15.80 14.67
N ARG A 381 -19.39 -15.44 14.64
CA ARG A 381 -18.58 -15.09 15.81
C ARG A 381 -17.57 -14.01 15.45
N ILE A 382 -17.41 -13.04 16.34
CA ILE A 382 -16.39 -12.00 16.25
C ILE A 382 -15.51 -12.08 17.49
N ILE A 383 -14.19 -12.11 17.30
CA ILE A 383 -13.20 -12.22 18.39
C ILE A 383 -12.23 -11.04 18.28
N THR A 384 -12.04 -10.33 19.37
CA THR A 384 -11.04 -9.25 19.46
C THR A 384 -9.74 -9.75 20.08
N ALA A 385 -8.61 -9.33 19.54
CA ALA A 385 -7.26 -9.75 19.94
C ALA A 385 -6.28 -8.57 19.97
N GLY A 386 -5.07 -8.80 20.46
CA GLY A 386 -4.01 -7.81 20.51
C GLY A 386 -3.99 -7.01 21.81
N THR A 387 -3.08 -6.01 21.86
CA THR A 387 -2.91 -5.15 23.04
C THR A 387 -4.15 -4.30 23.31
N ARG A 388 -4.86 -3.89 22.24
CA ARG A 388 -6.06 -3.05 22.27
C ARG A 388 -7.37 -3.83 22.02
N ARG A 389 -7.38 -5.13 22.36
CA ARG A 389 -8.58 -5.98 22.20
C ARG A 389 -9.82 -5.45 22.94
N HIS A 390 -9.62 -4.81 24.09
CA HIS A 390 -10.75 -4.27 24.89
C HIS A 390 -11.30 -2.98 24.29
N ASP A 391 -10.45 -2.12 23.73
CA ASP A 391 -10.87 -0.91 23.00
C ASP A 391 -11.66 -1.30 21.75
N MET A 392 -11.19 -2.30 21.00
CA MET A 392 -11.90 -2.84 19.85
C MET A 392 -13.24 -3.47 20.27
N GLY A 393 -13.27 -4.23 21.36
CA GLY A 393 -14.51 -4.79 21.92
C GLY A 393 -15.49 -3.71 22.35
N LEU A 394 -15.00 -2.63 22.98
CA LEU A 394 -15.80 -1.46 23.32
C LEU A 394 -16.39 -0.81 22.06
N ARG A 395 -15.57 -0.62 21.02
CA ARG A 395 -16.03 -0.04 19.73
C ARG A 395 -17.16 -0.87 19.10
N LEU A 396 -17.03 -2.19 19.09
CA LEU A 396 -18.07 -3.11 18.59
C LEU A 396 -19.34 -3.05 19.43
N LYS A 397 -19.20 -2.94 20.76
CA LYS A 397 -20.35 -2.81 21.65
C LYS A 397 -21.18 -1.55 21.39
N TYR A 398 -20.57 -0.44 20.95
CA TYR A 398 -21.29 0.78 20.55
C TYR A 398 -22.13 0.59 19.29
N GLU A 399 -21.87 -0.46 18.52
CA GLU A 399 -22.69 -0.88 17.37
C GLU A 399 -23.60 -2.09 17.70
N ASP A 400 -23.85 -2.35 18.99
CA ASP A 400 -24.64 -3.48 19.47
C ASP A 400 -24.12 -4.87 19.00
N ILE A 401 -22.82 -4.96 18.66
CA ILE A 401 -22.17 -6.19 18.21
C ILE A 401 -21.53 -6.89 19.41
N THR A 402 -21.96 -8.13 19.64
CA THR A 402 -21.34 -9.00 20.66
C THR A 402 -20.05 -9.61 20.12
N CYS A 403 -18.99 -9.61 20.93
CA CYS A 403 -17.72 -10.22 20.60
C CYS A 403 -17.08 -10.90 21.78
N ASP A 404 -16.26 -11.91 21.50
CA ASP A 404 -15.33 -12.52 22.45
C ASP A 404 -13.99 -11.76 22.46
N SER A 405 -13.15 -11.99 23.48
CA SER A 405 -11.82 -11.38 23.56
C SER A 405 -10.78 -12.44 23.88
N THR A 406 -9.62 -12.38 23.20
CA THR A 406 -8.54 -13.35 23.41
C THR A 406 -7.17 -12.69 23.59
N THR A 407 -6.31 -13.37 24.33
CA THR A 407 -4.86 -13.08 24.40
C THR A 407 -4.04 -14.06 23.56
N ASP A 408 -4.64 -15.17 23.14
CA ASP A 408 -4.00 -16.21 22.33
C ASP A 408 -4.67 -16.35 20.97
N LEU A 409 -4.09 -15.66 19.99
CA LEU A 409 -4.59 -15.68 18.61
C LEU A 409 -4.54 -17.08 17.99
N ARG A 410 -3.47 -17.86 18.28
CA ARG A 410 -3.30 -19.22 17.74
C ARG A 410 -4.40 -20.16 18.23
N ALA A 411 -4.65 -20.16 19.54
CA ALA A 411 -5.71 -20.93 20.13
C ALA A 411 -7.08 -20.55 19.57
N SER A 412 -7.34 -19.27 19.36
CA SER A 412 -8.62 -18.80 18.81
C SER A 412 -8.81 -19.19 17.35
N VAL A 413 -7.77 -19.18 16.52
CA VAL A 413 -7.85 -19.69 15.13
C VAL A 413 -8.19 -21.18 15.12
N LEU A 414 -7.52 -21.98 15.95
CA LEU A 414 -7.78 -23.42 16.06
C LEU A 414 -9.19 -23.68 16.58
N ASP A 415 -9.63 -22.97 17.63
CA ASP A 415 -10.98 -23.10 18.18
C ASP A 415 -12.07 -22.79 17.13
N CYS A 416 -11.93 -21.72 16.35
CA CYS A 416 -12.85 -21.43 15.25
C CYS A 416 -12.93 -22.60 14.25
N VAL A 417 -11.78 -23.11 13.83
CA VAL A 417 -11.72 -24.18 12.81
C VAL A 417 -12.27 -25.50 13.35
N GLU A 418 -11.94 -25.88 14.59
CA GLU A 418 -12.43 -27.08 15.26
C GLU A 418 -13.93 -27.02 15.52
N ASN A 419 -14.49 -25.83 15.78
CA ASN A 419 -15.93 -25.59 15.90
C ASN A 419 -16.64 -25.44 14.54
N GLY A 420 -16.01 -25.88 13.44
CA GLY A 420 -16.61 -26.07 12.13
C GLY A 420 -16.64 -24.83 11.24
N THR A 421 -15.88 -23.78 11.56
CA THR A 421 -15.70 -22.63 10.68
C THR A 421 -15.06 -23.07 9.37
N LYS A 422 -15.69 -22.73 8.26
CA LYS A 422 -15.17 -23.00 6.91
C LYS A 422 -14.54 -21.76 6.27
N ASN A 423 -14.85 -20.58 6.80
CA ASN A 423 -14.36 -19.30 6.30
C ASN A 423 -14.03 -18.39 7.49
N LEU A 424 -12.76 -18.12 7.70
CA LEU A 424 -12.24 -17.31 8.80
C LEU A 424 -11.49 -16.10 8.26
N TYR A 425 -11.89 -14.91 8.68
CA TYR A 425 -11.17 -13.66 8.43
C TYR A 425 -10.32 -13.30 9.65
N VAL A 426 -9.05 -13.06 9.45
CA VAL A 426 -8.10 -12.59 10.47
C VAL A 426 -7.58 -11.23 10.02
N ILE A 427 -8.06 -10.16 10.67
CA ILE A 427 -7.67 -8.79 10.34
C ILE A 427 -6.68 -8.32 11.39
N VAL A 428 -5.52 -7.85 10.95
CA VAL A 428 -4.44 -7.42 11.83
C VAL A 428 -3.91 -6.05 11.40
N ASN A 429 -3.38 -5.28 12.35
CA ASN A 429 -2.59 -4.11 12.00
C ASN A 429 -1.10 -4.47 11.78
N TYR A 430 -0.26 -3.49 11.49
CA TYR A 430 1.06 -3.70 10.90
C TYR A 430 1.97 -4.62 11.73
N SER A 431 2.06 -4.40 13.04
CA SER A 431 2.93 -5.19 13.92
C SER A 431 2.48 -6.65 14.08
N GLY A 432 1.19 -6.91 13.91
CA GLY A 432 0.59 -8.24 13.95
C GLY A 432 0.87 -9.06 12.70
N LEU A 433 1.03 -8.41 11.54
CA LEU A 433 1.02 -9.07 10.23
C LEU A 433 2.05 -10.19 10.08
N TYR A 434 3.33 -9.88 10.30
CA TYR A 434 4.41 -10.87 10.13
C TYR A 434 4.27 -12.07 11.06
N ARG A 435 3.97 -11.82 12.34
CA ARG A 435 3.80 -12.89 13.35
C ARG A 435 2.61 -13.77 13.03
N THR A 436 1.49 -13.17 12.63
CA THR A 436 0.27 -13.89 12.28
C THR A 436 0.46 -14.69 11.00
N ASN A 437 1.10 -14.13 9.98
CA ASN A 437 1.42 -14.84 8.73
C ASN A 437 2.28 -16.08 9.01
N HIS A 438 3.34 -15.93 9.80
CA HIS A 438 4.21 -17.04 10.19
C HIS A 438 3.44 -18.12 10.97
N MET A 439 2.63 -17.73 11.95
CA MET A 439 1.80 -18.64 12.74
C MET A 439 0.80 -19.43 11.87
N LEU A 440 0.12 -18.75 10.93
CA LEU A 440 -0.83 -19.40 10.03
C LEU A 440 -0.12 -20.34 9.04
N THR A 441 1.05 -19.95 8.55
CA THR A 441 1.91 -20.82 7.73
C THR A 441 2.34 -22.10 8.46
N GLU A 442 2.67 -22.00 9.75
CA GLU A 442 2.99 -23.18 10.57
C GLU A 442 1.77 -24.08 10.77
N LEU A 443 0.59 -23.49 11.02
CA LEU A 443 -0.65 -24.25 11.18
C LEU A 443 -1.01 -24.99 9.88
N GLU A 444 -0.87 -24.36 8.73
CA GLU A 444 -1.11 -24.98 7.44
C GLU A 444 -0.16 -26.16 7.17
N LYS A 445 1.15 -26.01 7.48
CA LYS A 445 2.16 -27.07 7.32
C LYS A 445 1.98 -28.23 8.27
N GLY A 446 1.60 -27.96 9.51
CA GLY A 446 1.39 -28.97 10.54
C GLY A 446 0.18 -29.89 10.26
N HIS A 447 -0.67 -29.54 9.32
CA HIS A 447 -1.93 -30.22 8.98
C HIS A 447 -1.96 -30.80 7.55
N LYS A 448 -0.83 -30.95 6.85
CA LYS A 448 -0.81 -31.73 5.62
C LYS A 448 -1.07 -33.20 5.99
N PRO A 449 -2.12 -33.87 5.47
CA PRO A 449 -2.34 -35.30 5.71
C PRO A 449 -1.11 -36.05 5.25
N GLY A 450 -0.58 -36.92 6.13
CA GLY A 450 0.70 -37.59 6.00
C GLY A 450 0.98 -38.15 4.62
N GLY A 451 1.97 -37.61 3.96
CA GLY A 451 2.71 -38.33 2.97
C GLY A 451 3.52 -39.39 3.73
N SER A 452 3.25 -40.63 3.44
CA SER A 452 3.92 -41.83 3.94
C SER A 452 5.44 -41.58 4.04
N GLN A 453 5.98 -41.68 5.24
CA GLN A 453 7.37 -41.99 5.45
C GLN A 453 7.60 -43.42 4.91
N GLU A 454 8.07 -43.50 3.67
CA GLU A 454 8.79 -44.71 3.25
C GLU A 454 10.15 -44.69 3.93
N GLY A 455 10.28 -45.63 4.86
CA GLY A 455 11.54 -45.95 5.50
C GLY A 455 12.53 -46.45 4.44
N GLY A 456 13.70 -45.81 4.44
CA GLY A 456 14.92 -46.33 3.83
C GLY A 456 15.92 -46.54 4.94
N VAL A 457 15.97 -47.79 5.38
CA VAL A 457 17.02 -48.35 6.23
C VAL A 457 18.21 -48.76 5.30
N GLU A 458 19.44 -48.49 5.77
CA GLU A 458 20.73 -49.13 5.47
C GLU A 458 21.40 -48.80 4.11
N SER A 459 22.58 -48.27 4.08
CA SER A 459 23.90 -48.80 4.46
C SER A 459 25.00 -47.73 4.31
#